data_954859f0b3b2af16c721fb66dad50244
#
_entry.id   954859f0b3b2af16c721fb66dad50244
#
_cell.length_a   1.000
_cell.length_b   1.000
_cell.length_c   1.000
_cell.angle_alpha   90.00
_cell.angle_beta   90.00
_cell.angle_gamma   90.00
#
_symmetry.space_group_name_H-M   'P 1'
#
loop_
_entity.id
_entity.type
_entity.pdbx_description
1 polymer ?
#
loop_
_entity_poly.entity_id
_entity_poly.type
_entity_poly.pdbx_seq_one_letter_code
_entity_poly.pdbx_strand_id
1 'polypeptide(L)'
;YAFGGTSYRDGLSSGFYRLPNTFASYSTLYPNGFLPEISSTVSDVSIATGIKGKIFENWNFDLSNTYGKNTFDFHIQNTLNASMRENSPKEFEAGGFGFYQNTTNFDMNKKYDVLKGLNVALGAEYRVENYNINGGQPESYSLYNIDGNTITGTVANNTRVTDFFGNLRPG
;
A
#
# COMPACT_ATOMS: atom_id res chain seq x y z
N TYR A 1 25.27 -16.58 8.76
CA TYR A 1 24.43 -15.68 9.53
C TYR A 1 23.01 -15.68 9.00
N ALA A 2 22.07 -15.43 9.87
CA ALA A 2 20.67 -15.22 9.55
C ALA A 2 20.05 -14.31 10.59
N PHE A 3 19.27 -13.34 10.18
CA PHE A 3 18.49 -12.48 11.05
C PHE A 3 17.28 -11.94 10.30
N GLY A 4 16.29 -11.51 11.04
CA GLY A 4 15.07 -10.97 10.47
C GLY A 4 14.18 -10.35 11.52
N GLY A 5 13.10 -9.76 11.06
CA GLY A 5 12.14 -9.13 11.94
C GLY A 5 10.79 -8.91 11.26
N THR A 6 9.81 -8.67 12.08
CA THR A 6 8.47 -8.28 11.65
C THR A 6 8.01 -7.11 12.49
N SER A 7 7.24 -6.22 11.87
CA SER A 7 6.52 -5.18 12.59
C SER A 7 5.08 -5.12 12.13
N TYR A 8 4.22 -4.71 13.04
CA TYR A 8 2.81 -4.49 12.79
C TYR A 8 2.39 -3.19 13.45
N ARG A 9 1.70 -2.35 12.71
CA ARG A 9 1.26 -1.04 13.20
C ARG A 9 -0.15 -0.77 12.71
N ASP A 10 -1.01 -0.35 13.63
CA ASP A 10 -2.32 0.18 13.34
C ASP A 10 -2.33 1.69 13.60
N GLY A 11 -2.97 2.41 12.71
CA GLY A 11 -3.18 3.84 12.83
C GLY A 11 -4.65 4.18 12.60
N LEU A 12 -5.17 5.14 13.34
CA LEU A 12 -6.49 5.70 13.14
C LEU A 12 -6.36 7.21 12.96
N SER A 13 -6.91 7.72 11.86
CA SER A 13 -6.93 9.14 11.53
C SER A 13 -8.34 9.58 11.25
N SER A 14 -8.73 10.75 11.74
CA SER A 14 -10.01 11.37 11.41
C SER A 14 -9.85 12.27 10.20
N GLY A 15 -10.81 12.20 9.28
CA GLY A 15 -10.92 13.13 8.18
C GLY A 15 -11.59 14.45 8.58
N PHE A 16 -12.02 15.21 7.58
CA PHE A 16 -12.82 16.41 7.84
C PHE A 16 -14.27 16.06 8.11
N TYR A 17 -14.89 16.75 9.06
CA TYR A 17 -16.30 16.59 9.36
C TYR A 17 -17.17 16.91 8.14
N ARG A 18 -18.12 16.03 7.85
CA ARG A 18 -19.06 16.14 6.74
C ARG A 18 -20.41 16.63 7.26
N LEU A 19 -20.80 17.81 6.81
CA LEU A 19 -22.11 18.37 7.17
C LEU A 19 -23.23 17.55 6.50
N PRO A 20 -24.43 17.48 7.11
CA PRO A 20 -25.53 16.60 6.66
C PRO A 20 -26.04 16.93 5.25
N ASN A 21 -25.98 18.18 4.84
CA ASN A 21 -26.55 18.67 3.58
C ASN A 21 -25.48 18.98 2.51
N THR A 22 -24.34 18.29 2.56
CA THR A 22 -23.30 18.45 1.54
C THR A 22 -23.36 17.33 0.50
N PHE A 23 -22.74 17.56 -0.65
CA PHE A 23 -22.65 16.57 -1.73
C PHE A 23 -21.96 15.24 -1.31
N ALA A 24 -21.19 15.26 -0.24
CA ALA A 24 -20.50 14.09 0.29
C ALA A 24 -21.27 13.42 1.46
N SER A 25 -22.54 13.75 1.65
CA SER A 25 -23.36 13.23 2.72
C SER A 25 -24.74 12.79 2.21
N TYR A 26 -25.38 11.94 2.99
CA TYR A 26 -26.80 11.58 2.80
C TYR A 26 -27.51 11.68 4.14
N SER A 27 -28.39 12.67 4.28
CA SER A 27 -28.98 13.07 5.56
C SER A 27 -29.84 11.99 6.22
N THR A 28 -30.38 11.05 5.45
CA THR A 28 -31.12 9.90 6.00
C THR A 28 -30.21 8.98 6.81
N LEU A 29 -28.96 8.76 6.36
CA LEU A 29 -28.00 7.94 7.09
C LEU A 29 -27.26 8.70 8.19
N TYR A 30 -26.99 9.99 7.94
CA TYR A 30 -26.26 10.87 8.84
C TYR A 30 -26.96 12.22 8.99
N PRO A 31 -28.08 12.28 9.76
CA PRO A 31 -28.89 13.49 9.86
C PRO A 31 -28.14 14.69 10.46
N ASN A 32 -27.15 14.43 11.29
CA ASN A 32 -26.32 15.47 11.90
C ASN A 32 -24.95 15.61 11.22
N GLY A 33 -24.70 14.90 10.12
CA GLY A 33 -23.36 14.80 9.53
C GLY A 33 -22.51 13.72 10.20
N PHE A 34 -21.23 13.60 9.80
CA PHE A 34 -20.32 12.57 10.31
C PHE A 34 -18.88 12.99 10.19
N LEU A 35 -18.03 12.35 10.97
CA LEU A 35 -16.58 12.45 10.90
C LEU A 35 -16.04 11.11 10.37
N PRO A 36 -15.59 11.04 9.10
CA PRO A 36 -15.02 9.81 8.58
C PRO A 36 -13.69 9.50 9.26
N GLU A 37 -13.45 8.22 9.48
CA GLU A 37 -12.23 7.71 10.11
C GLU A 37 -11.54 6.76 9.15
N ILE A 38 -10.21 6.92 9.04
CA ILE A 38 -9.35 6.10 8.20
C ILE A 38 -8.45 5.29 9.12
N SER A 39 -8.71 4.00 9.18
CA SER A 39 -7.84 3.03 9.79
C SER A 39 -6.82 2.55 8.78
N SER A 40 -5.57 2.46 9.18
CA SER A 40 -4.49 1.94 8.35
C SER A 40 -3.73 0.86 9.10
N THR A 41 -3.51 -0.26 8.41
CA THR A 41 -2.71 -1.36 8.91
C THR A 41 -1.44 -1.48 8.09
N VAL A 42 -0.29 -1.40 8.76
CA VAL A 42 1.03 -1.54 8.12
C VAL A 42 1.72 -2.78 8.67
N SER A 43 2.12 -3.67 7.79
CA SER A 43 2.86 -4.88 8.13
C SER A 43 4.18 -4.92 7.38
N ASP A 44 5.26 -5.14 8.12
CA ASP A 44 6.61 -5.30 7.59
C ASP A 44 7.16 -6.65 7.97
N VAL A 45 7.84 -7.28 7.03
CA VAL A 45 8.62 -8.50 7.24
C VAL A 45 9.95 -8.33 6.54
N SER A 46 11.05 -8.68 7.22
CA SER A 46 12.37 -8.74 6.61
C SER A 46 13.16 -9.94 7.10
N ILE A 47 13.94 -10.52 6.22
CA ILE A 47 14.90 -11.58 6.54
C ILE A 47 16.17 -11.38 5.72
N ALA A 48 17.31 -11.54 6.36
CA ALA A 48 18.60 -11.56 5.72
C ALA A 48 19.33 -12.83 6.13
N THR A 49 19.88 -13.53 5.14
CA THR A 49 20.67 -14.75 5.34
C THR A 49 21.92 -14.68 4.51
N GLY A 50 23.00 -15.28 4.97
CA GLY A 50 24.22 -15.33 4.19
C GLY A 50 25.25 -16.29 4.74
N ILE A 51 26.18 -16.64 3.87
CA ILE A 51 27.34 -17.46 4.15
C ILE A 51 28.58 -16.66 3.78
N LYS A 52 29.50 -16.54 4.70
CA LYS A 52 30.78 -15.88 4.47
C LYS A 52 31.95 -16.75 4.91
N GLY A 53 33.05 -16.59 4.25
CA GLY A 53 34.22 -17.37 4.54
C GLY A 53 35.43 -16.98 3.68
N LYS A 54 36.36 -17.92 3.53
CA LYS A 54 37.51 -17.78 2.67
C LYS A 54 37.57 -18.91 1.63
N ILE A 55 37.87 -18.53 0.39
CA ILE A 55 38.07 -19.44 -0.74
C ILE A 55 39.33 -19.02 -1.50
N PHE A 56 39.86 -19.87 -2.35
CA PHE A 56 40.98 -19.56 -3.26
C PHE A 56 42.06 -18.67 -2.65
N GLU A 57 43.08 -19.24 -1.98
CA GLU A 57 44.22 -18.50 -1.47
C GLU A 57 43.88 -17.21 -0.69
N ASN A 58 42.97 -17.29 0.25
CA ASN A 58 42.56 -16.19 1.14
C ASN A 58 41.72 -15.06 0.52
N TRP A 59 40.96 -15.32 -0.52
CA TRP A 59 39.87 -14.46 -0.88
C TRP A 59 38.74 -14.59 0.16
N ASN A 60 38.37 -13.49 0.76
CA ASN A 60 37.13 -13.46 1.54
C ASN A 60 35.96 -13.42 0.58
N PHE A 61 34.89 -14.12 0.90
CA PHE A 61 33.61 -14.03 0.18
C PHE A 61 32.46 -13.88 1.14
N ASP A 62 31.37 -13.27 0.66
CA ASP A 62 30.05 -13.21 1.27
C ASP A 62 29.00 -13.46 0.18
N LEU A 63 28.18 -14.47 0.37
CA LEU A 63 27.00 -14.72 -0.44
C LEU A 63 25.79 -14.53 0.46
N SER A 64 24.98 -13.54 0.13
CA SER A 64 23.83 -13.17 0.97
C SER A 64 22.55 -13.00 0.17
N ASN A 65 21.43 -13.18 0.84
CA ASN A 65 20.12 -12.88 0.33
C ASN A 65 19.34 -12.09 1.38
N THR A 66 18.71 -11.01 0.94
CA THR A 66 17.84 -10.18 1.75
C THR A 66 16.44 -10.14 1.10
N TYR A 67 15.45 -10.49 1.86
CA TYR A 67 14.04 -10.36 1.49
C TYR A 67 13.37 -9.36 2.42
N GLY A 68 12.62 -8.42 1.85
CA GLY A 68 11.77 -7.49 2.57
C GLY A 68 10.39 -7.39 1.92
N LYS A 69 9.36 -7.29 2.74
CA LYS A 69 7.98 -7.06 2.30
C LYS A 69 7.32 -6.05 3.22
N ASN A 70 6.64 -5.08 2.63
CA ASN A 70 5.78 -4.12 3.29
C ASN A 70 4.38 -4.20 2.69
N THR A 71 3.35 -4.16 3.52
CA THR A 71 1.95 -4.00 3.10
C THR A 71 1.32 -2.87 3.86
N PHE A 72 0.45 -2.14 3.18
CA PHE A 72 -0.32 -1.04 3.72
C PHE A 72 -1.77 -1.20 3.27
N ASP A 73 -2.69 -1.42 4.20
CA ASP A 73 -4.11 -1.60 3.93
C ASP A 73 -4.92 -0.51 4.61
N PHE A 74 -5.97 -0.04 3.91
CA PHE A 74 -6.88 0.99 4.38
C PHE A 74 -8.26 0.42 4.64
N HIS A 75 -8.78 0.69 5.82
CA HIS A 75 -10.17 0.49 6.17
C HIS A 75 -10.77 1.84 6.56
N ILE A 76 -11.85 2.23 5.90
CA ILE A 76 -12.54 3.50 6.17
C ILE A 76 -13.85 3.19 6.87
N GLN A 77 -14.07 3.83 8.00
CA GLN A 77 -15.27 3.66 8.82
C GLN A 77 -15.95 5.01 9.08
N ASN A 78 -17.17 4.95 9.58
CA ASN A 78 -18.02 6.11 9.81
C ASN A 78 -18.12 7.01 8.56
N THR A 79 -18.41 6.39 7.43
CA THR A 79 -18.43 7.01 6.10
C THR A 79 -19.64 6.53 5.29
N LEU A 80 -19.74 6.91 4.05
CA LEU A 80 -20.72 6.41 3.10
C LEU A 80 -20.27 6.62 1.65
N ASN A 81 -20.80 5.81 0.74
CA ASN A 81 -20.84 6.12 -0.68
C ASN A 81 -22.16 6.83 -1.00
N ALA A 82 -22.10 8.14 -1.18
CA ALA A 82 -23.28 8.95 -1.34
C ALA A 82 -24.11 8.63 -2.60
N SER A 83 -23.53 7.98 -3.61
CA SER A 83 -24.26 7.52 -4.78
C SER A 83 -25.19 6.34 -4.48
N MET A 84 -24.90 5.57 -3.43
CA MET A 84 -25.73 4.45 -2.97
C MET A 84 -26.87 4.88 -2.04
N ARG A 85 -26.88 6.14 -1.61
CA ARG A 85 -27.91 6.71 -0.72
C ARG A 85 -28.09 5.87 0.57
N GLU A 86 -29.35 5.53 0.92
CA GLU A 86 -29.73 4.72 2.09
C GLU A 86 -29.12 3.32 2.10
N ASN A 87 -28.74 2.79 0.94
CA ASN A 87 -28.16 1.46 0.80
C ASN A 87 -26.63 1.44 0.99
N SER A 88 -26.03 2.59 1.26
CA SER A 88 -24.58 2.65 1.45
C SER A 88 -24.14 1.95 2.72
N PRO A 89 -23.13 1.07 2.66
CA PRO A 89 -22.38 0.68 3.84
C PRO A 89 -21.78 1.91 4.53
N LYS A 90 -21.49 1.78 5.83
CA LYS A 90 -20.87 2.83 6.65
C LYS A 90 -19.38 2.61 6.88
N GLU A 91 -18.86 1.52 6.35
CA GLU A 91 -17.44 1.14 6.40
C GLU A 91 -17.05 0.43 5.12
N PHE A 92 -15.79 0.55 4.73
CA PHE A 92 -15.25 0.00 3.50
C PHE A 92 -13.83 -0.49 3.67
N GLU A 93 -13.52 -1.65 3.07
CA GLU A 93 -12.16 -1.99 2.71
C GLU A 93 -11.75 -1.13 1.51
N ALA A 94 -10.93 -0.12 1.76
CA ALA A 94 -10.58 0.87 0.73
C ALA A 94 -9.36 0.47 -0.11
N GLY A 95 -8.90 -0.78 0.07
CA GLY A 95 -7.74 -1.32 -0.62
C GLY A 95 -6.43 -0.97 0.05
N GLY A 96 -5.36 -1.11 -0.71
CA GLY A 96 -4.03 -0.91 -0.16
C GLY A 96 -2.95 -1.10 -1.21
N PHE A 97 -1.73 -1.14 -0.77
CA PHE A 97 -0.58 -1.41 -1.62
C PHE A 97 0.45 -2.27 -0.90
N GLY A 98 1.23 -2.99 -1.69
CA GLY A 98 2.30 -3.81 -1.21
C GLY A 98 3.56 -3.65 -2.04
N PHE A 99 4.69 -3.76 -1.36
CA PHE A 99 5.99 -3.79 -1.99
C PHE A 99 6.80 -4.94 -1.42
N TYR A 100 7.48 -5.68 -2.27
CA TYR A 100 8.52 -6.59 -1.81
C TYR A 100 9.76 -6.47 -2.67
N GLN A 101 10.89 -6.74 -2.03
CA GLN A 101 12.21 -6.78 -2.65
C GLN A 101 12.93 -8.04 -2.23
N ASN A 102 13.58 -8.69 -3.18
CA ASN A 102 14.54 -9.76 -2.92
C ASN A 102 15.85 -9.41 -3.59
N THR A 103 16.92 -9.38 -2.81
CA THR A 103 18.27 -9.03 -3.29
C THR A 103 19.23 -10.13 -2.91
N THR A 104 19.93 -10.65 -3.90
CA THR A 104 21.03 -11.60 -3.71
C THR A 104 22.34 -10.91 -4.07
N ASN A 105 23.28 -10.91 -3.12
CA ASN A 105 24.60 -10.32 -3.28
C ASN A 105 25.68 -11.40 -3.22
N PHE A 106 26.68 -11.25 -4.05
CA PHE A 106 27.91 -12.00 -3.97
C PHE A 106 29.08 -11.04 -3.99
N ASP A 107 29.84 -11.01 -2.90
CA ASP A 107 30.97 -10.12 -2.71
C ASP A 107 32.25 -10.91 -2.45
N MET A 108 33.35 -10.46 -3.03
CA MET A 108 34.68 -11.03 -2.79
C MET A 108 35.73 -9.93 -2.61
N ASN A 109 36.66 -10.14 -1.70
CA ASN A 109 37.81 -9.26 -1.56
C ASN A 109 39.05 -10.00 -1.12
N LYS A 110 40.20 -9.47 -1.53
CA LYS A 110 41.52 -9.92 -1.11
C LYS A 110 42.50 -8.76 -0.97
N LYS A 111 43.24 -8.77 0.12
CA LYS A 111 44.33 -7.82 0.34
C LYS A 111 45.65 -8.46 -0.08
N TYR A 112 46.45 -7.74 -0.84
CA TYR A 112 47.79 -8.07 -1.30
C TYR A 112 48.80 -7.15 -0.61
N ASP A 113 49.90 -7.70 -0.19
CA ASP A 113 50.99 -6.94 0.43
C ASP A 113 51.95 -6.30 -0.61
N VAL A 114 51.35 -5.70 -1.64
CA VAL A 114 52.04 -4.94 -2.68
C VAL A 114 51.65 -3.48 -2.63
N LEU A 115 52.51 -2.54 -3.10
CA LEU A 115 52.24 -1.10 -3.17
C LEU A 115 51.72 -0.49 -1.84
N LYS A 116 52.24 -0.92 -0.69
CA LYS A 116 51.82 -0.53 0.66
C LYS A 116 50.41 -1.04 1.06
N GLY A 117 49.94 -2.06 0.40
CA GLY A 117 48.64 -2.71 0.66
C GLY A 117 47.60 -2.41 -0.42
N LEU A 118 47.51 -3.29 -1.42
CA LEU A 118 46.46 -3.25 -2.44
C LEU A 118 45.26 -4.10 -1.98
N ASN A 119 44.09 -3.51 -1.90
CA ASN A 119 42.86 -4.27 -1.70
C ASN A 119 42.09 -4.35 -3.01
N VAL A 120 41.82 -5.56 -3.46
CA VAL A 120 40.97 -5.82 -4.64
C VAL A 120 39.64 -6.35 -4.16
N ALA A 121 38.54 -5.73 -4.61
CA ALA A 121 37.20 -6.14 -4.30
C ALA A 121 36.37 -6.23 -5.60
N LEU A 122 35.47 -7.21 -5.65
CA LEU A 122 34.52 -7.40 -6.73
C LEU A 122 33.21 -7.92 -6.14
N GLY A 123 32.11 -7.64 -6.80
CA GLY A 123 30.80 -8.08 -6.36
C GLY A 123 29.80 -8.10 -7.49
N ALA A 124 28.72 -8.81 -7.25
CA ALA A 124 27.56 -8.87 -8.13
C ALA A 124 26.29 -8.84 -7.30
N GLU A 125 25.29 -8.12 -7.79
CA GLU A 125 23.97 -8.03 -7.17
C GLU A 125 22.90 -8.45 -8.18
N TYR A 126 21.95 -9.25 -7.72
CA TYR A 126 20.71 -9.53 -8.43
C TYR A 126 19.54 -9.13 -7.55
N ARG A 127 18.69 -8.20 -8.06
CA ARG A 127 17.57 -7.65 -7.34
C ARG A 127 16.26 -7.81 -8.11
N VAL A 128 15.22 -8.22 -7.40
CA VAL A 128 13.86 -8.27 -7.88
C VAL A 128 13.00 -7.41 -6.97
N GLU A 129 12.21 -6.54 -7.57
CA GLU A 129 11.26 -5.68 -6.88
C GLU A 129 9.86 -5.88 -7.47
N ASN A 130 8.85 -5.82 -6.63
CA ASN A 130 7.47 -5.86 -7.07
C ASN A 130 6.66 -4.90 -6.22
N TYR A 131 5.86 -4.10 -6.90
CA TYR A 131 4.88 -3.22 -6.31
C TYR A 131 3.50 -3.60 -6.83
N ASN A 132 2.54 -3.75 -5.92
CA ASN A 132 1.16 -4.04 -6.25
C ASN A 132 0.22 -3.08 -5.54
N ILE A 133 -0.88 -2.74 -6.20
CA ILE A 133 -1.98 -1.98 -5.65
C ILE A 133 -3.20 -2.90 -5.64
N ASN A 134 -3.83 -3.01 -4.49
CA ASN A 134 -5.10 -3.71 -4.32
C ASN A 134 -6.22 -2.67 -4.31
N GLY A 135 -7.16 -2.79 -5.25
CA GLY A 135 -8.39 -2.00 -5.20
C GLY A 135 -9.19 -2.42 -3.97
N GLY A 136 -9.86 -1.46 -3.34
CA GLY A 136 -10.82 -1.76 -2.28
C GLY A 136 -12.06 -2.48 -2.81
N GLN A 137 -13.01 -2.71 -1.93
CA GLN A 137 -14.32 -3.20 -2.35
C GLN A 137 -15.01 -2.17 -3.28
N PRO A 138 -15.78 -2.62 -4.29
CA PRO A 138 -16.38 -1.73 -5.29
C PRO A 138 -17.17 -0.56 -4.71
N GLU A 139 -17.83 -0.76 -3.59
CA GLU A 139 -18.61 0.26 -2.88
C GLU A 139 -17.76 1.43 -2.38
N SER A 140 -16.45 1.23 -2.24
CA SER A 140 -15.53 2.29 -1.77
C SER A 140 -15.18 3.30 -2.87
N TYR A 141 -15.25 2.92 -4.15
CA TYR A 141 -14.80 3.77 -5.26
C TYR A 141 -15.74 3.85 -6.46
N SER A 142 -16.71 2.92 -6.60
CA SER A 142 -17.62 2.91 -7.74
C SER A 142 -18.79 3.88 -7.53
N LEU A 143 -19.30 4.40 -8.63
CA LEU A 143 -20.56 5.14 -8.65
C LEU A 143 -21.72 4.19 -8.94
N TYR A 144 -22.85 4.43 -8.29
CA TYR A 144 -24.06 3.64 -8.44
C TYR A 144 -25.22 4.52 -8.94
N ASN A 145 -26.06 3.94 -9.80
CA ASN A 145 -27.31 4.56 -10.20
C ASN A 145 -28.40 4.31 -9.14
N ILE A 146 -29.59 4.85 -9.39
CA ILE A 146 -30.73 4.71 -8.47
C ILE A 146 -31.20 3.26 -8.31
N ASP A 147 -30.94 2.41 -9.31
CA ASP A 147 -31.31 0.99 -9.31
C ASP A 147 -30.25 0.11 -8.63
N GLY A 148 -29.18 0.71 -8.10
CA GLY A 148 -28.09 0.01 -7.43
C GLY A 148 -27.07 -0.64 -8.37
N ASN A 149 -27.08 -0.32 -9.66
CA ASN A 149 -26.08 -0.81 -10.61
C ASN A 149 -24.91 0.15 -10.70
N THR A 150 -23.70 -0.40 -10.86
CA THR A 150 -22.49 0.40 -11.07
C THR A 150 -22.59 1.17 -12.38
N ILE A 151 -22.19 2.43 -12.34
CA ILE A 151 -22.10 3.29 -13.50
C ILE A 151 -20.67 3.15 -14.06
N THR A 152 -20.57 2.51 -15.22
CA THR A 152 -19.30 2.40 -15.96
C THR A 152 -19.32 3.40 -17.12
N GLY A 153 -18.38 4.33 -17.15
CA GLY A 153 -18.28 5.27 -18.26
C GLY A 153 -17.43 6.49 -17.92
N THR A 154 -16.93 7.11 -18.97
CA THR A 154 -16.19 8.36 -18.84
C THR A 154 -17.12 9.55 -18.58
N VAL A 155 -16.58 10.60 -18.01
CA VAL A 155 -17.25 11.90 -17.74
C VAL A 155 -18.05 12.44 -18.96
N ALA A 156 -17.63 12.08 -20.16
CA ALA A 156 -18.24 12.54 -21.40
C ALA A 156 -19.65 12.01 -21.64
N ASN A 157 -20.08 10.96 -20.97
CA ASN A 157 -21.36 10.31 -21.25
C ASN A 157 -22.54 10.76 -20.36
N ASN A 158 -22.35 11.82 -19.58
CA ASN A 158 -23.40 12.41 -18.72
C ASN A 158 -24.13 11.40 -17.78
N THR A 159 -23.54 10.24 -17.53
CA THR A 159 -24.10 9.16 -16.72
C THR A 159 -23.67 9.21 -15.25
N ARG A 160 -22.99 10.29 -14.84
CA ARG A 160 -22.61 10.47 -13.44
C ARG A 160 -23.82 10.73 -12.56
N VAL A 161 -23.84 10.08 -11.43
CA VAL A 161 -24.81 10.42 -10.37
C VAL A 161 -24.49 11.84 -9.89
N THR A 162 -25.47 12.69 -9.95
CA THR A 162 -25.40 14.02 -9.36
C THR A 162 -25.78 13.96 -7.89
N ASP A 163 -25.26 14.89 -7.09
CA ASP A 163 -25.75 15.11 -5.74
C ASP A 163 -27.15 15.77 -5.75
N PHE A 164 -27.67 16.01 -4.58
CA PHE A 164 -28.98 16.67 -4.41
C PHE A 164 -29.05 18.05 -5.12
N PHE A 165 -27.93 18.72 -5.31
CA PHE A 165 -27.83 20.02 -5.98
C PHE A 165 -27.49 19.90 -7.47
N GLY A 166 -27.44 18.72 -8.03
CA GLY A 166 -27.11 18.48 -9.43
C GLY A 166 -25.61 18.50 -9.76
N ASN A 167 -24.73 18.57 -8.75
CA ASN A 167 -23.29 18.53 -8.99
C ASN A 167 -22.84 17.11 -9.25
N LEU A 168 -21.90 16.97 -10.21
CA LEU A 168 -21.27 15.67 -10.47
C LEU A 168 -20.38 15.27 -9.28
N ARG A 169 -20.51 14.03 -8.83
CA ARG A 169 -19.67 13.48 -7.77
C ARG A 169 -18.52 12.69 -8.36
N PRO A 170 -17.28 12.98 -7.98
CA PRO A 170 -16.22 12.01 -8.15
C PRO A 170 -16.47 10.81 -7.22
N GLY A 171 -16.24 9.61 -7.73
CA GLY A 171 -16.21 8.39 -6.95
C GLY A 171 -14.97 8.37 -6.06
#